data_1a4c6c230ed13a166f80cd6d620585d0
#
_entry.id   1a4c6c230ed13a166f80cd6d620585d0
#
_cell.length_a   1.000
_cell.length_b   1.000
_cell.length_c   1.000
_cell.angle_alpha   90.00
_cell.angle_beta   90.00
_cell.angle_gamma   90.00
#
_symmetry.space_group_name_H-M   'P 1'
#
loop_
_entity.id
_entity.type
_entity.pdbx_description
1 polymer ?
#
loop_
_entity_poly.entity_id
_entity_poly.type
_entity_poly.pdbx_seq_one_letter_code
_entity_poly.pdbx_strand_id
1 'polypeptide(L)'
;MNKKLILESGEVFYGEGFGADTETSGEVVFSTGMTGYQELISDPSFCGQIVCMTYPLIGNYGINRDDYESIEPAIKGLIIKELCDIPSNFRSQLTLDELFKKKNLSGISGIDTRKLTRILRNKGVTKGKIVNADADEQNIINELKATVLPKNQIEQVSTKTPYANPGRGFKVVLIDFGAKLGIIRELSQRNCDITVVSHNTSAEEILLMAPDGVMLSNGPGDPQDIPHAHETVRKLLGKVPIFGICMGHQVIGLACGAKTFKLKFGHRGGNHPVLDLRTNKVSITSQNHGYAIDQNSLKDTDLEETHIALNDRTNEGVRHKKYPCFSVQYHPEASPGPEDANYLFDDFIQMMEDFKKEC
;
A
#
# COMPACT_ATOMS: atom_id res chain seq x y z
N MET A 1 -10.06 24.59 -14.88
CA MET A 1 -11.47 24.14 -14.76
C MET A 1 -11.88 24.26 -13.31
N ASN A 2 -13.02 24.89 -13.01
CA ASN A 2 -13.49 24.99 -11.63
C ASN A 2 -14.10 23.66 -11.20
N LYS A 3 -13.53 23.05 -10.16
CA LYS A 3 -14.02 21.81 -9.55
C LYS A 3 -14.28 21.99 -8.06
N LYS A 4 -14.99 21.06 -7.48
CA LYS A 4 -15.15 20.95 -6.03
C LYS A 4 -15.03 19.51 -5.57
N LEU A 5 -14.48 19.35 -4.36
CA LEU A 5 -14.52 18.12 -3.59
C LEU A 5 -15.69 18.18 -2.63
N ILE A 6 -16.55 17.17 -2.67
CA ILE A 6 -17.68 17.01 -1.75
C ILE A 6 -17.43 15.76 -0.92
N LEU A 7 -17.50 15.87 0.40
CA LEU A 7 -17.42 14.73 1.32
C LEU A 7 -18.82 14.22 1.68
N GLU A 8 -18.93 12.93 1.95
CA GLU A 8 -20.17 12.30 2.44
C GLU A 8 -20.73 12.99 3.68
N SER A 9 -19.87 13.55 4.52
CA SER A 9 -20.23 14.29 5.73
C SER A 9 -20.72 15.71 5.48
N GLY A 10 -20.76 16.16 4.21
CA GLY A 10 -21.34 17.44 3.80
C GLY A 10 -20.34 18.59 3.65
N GLU A 11 -19.05 18.39 3.94
CA GLU A 11 -18.06 19.43 3.70
C GLU A 11 -17.76 19.56 2.20
N VAL A 12 -17.66 20.81 1.74
CA VAL A 12 -17.36 21.16 0.34
C VAL A 12 -16.09 22.01 0.29
N PHE A 13 -15.21 21.68 -0.65
CA PHE A 13 -13.99 22.43 -0.93
C PHE A 13 -13.94 22.79 -2.41
N TYR A 14 -13.80 24.06 -2.71
CA TYR A 14 -13.67 24.57 -4.07
C TYR A 14 -12.20 24.69 -4.47
N GLY A 15 -11.88 24.39 -5.72
CA GLY A 15 -10.54 24.43 -6.24
C GLY A 15 -10.48 24.39 -7.76
N GLU A 16 -9.28 24.24 -8.30
CA GLU A 16 -9.01 24.15 -9.72
C GLU A 16 -8.72 22.71 -10.11
N GLY A 17 -9.42 22.21 -11.13
CA GLY A 17 -9.20 20.88 -11.68
C GLY A 17 -7.93 20.81 -12.52
N PHE A 18 -7.21 19.72 -12.41
CA PHE A 18 -6.12 19.34 -13.30
C PHE A 18 -6.26 17.88 -13.74
N GLY A 19 -5.49 17.50 -14.78
CA GLY A 19 -5.63 16.18 -15.38
C GLY A 19 -6.85 16.07 -16.30
N ALA A 20 -7.49 14.91 -16.30
CA ALA A 20 -8.69 14.66 -17.11
C ALA A 20 -9.91 15.39 -16.56
N ASP A 21 -10.78 15.85 -17.48
CA ASP A 21 -12.05 16.47 -17.11
C ASP A 21 -13.13 15.41 -16.84
N THR A 22 -12.87 14.59 -15.82
CA THR A 22 -13.77 13.53 -15.37
C THR A 22 -14.14 13.73 -13.92
N GLU A 23 -15.30 13.22 -13.53
CA GLU A 23 -15.68 13.09 -12.12
C GLU A 23 -15.10 11.80 -11.56
N THR A 24 -14.75 11.81 -10.29
CA THR A 24 -14.23 10.63 -9.61
C THR A 24 -14.68 10.54 -8.17
N SER A 25 -14.98 9.33 -7.71
CA SER A 25 -15.38 9.04 -6.32
C SER A 25 -14.51 7.96 -5.71
N GLY A 26 -14.32 8.03 -4.40
CA GLY A 26 -13.52 7.05 -3.66
C GLY A 26 -13.45 7.36 -2.16
N GLU A 27 -12.71 6.53 -1.44
CA GLU A 27 -12.36 6.80 -0.05
C GLU A 27 -11.31 7.92 -0.01
N VAL A 28 -11.62 9.02 0.68
CA VAL A 28 -10.68 10.15 0.82
C VAL A 28 -9.74 9.87 1.98
N VAL A 29 -8.45 9.82 1.66
CA VAL A 29 -7.36 9.60 2.61
C VAL A 29 -6.33 10.71 2.51
N PHE A 30 -5.40 10.81 3.46
CA PHE A 30 -4.29 11.75 3.38
C PHE A 30 -2.95 11.08 3.57
N SER A 31 -1.92 11.63 2.93
CA SER A 31 -0.52 11.25 3.13
C SER A 31 0.30 12.45 3.60
N THR A 32 1.19 12.21 4.56
CA THR A 32 2.10 13.22 5.12
C THR A 32 3.47 13.22 4.46
N GLY A 33 3.68 12.42 3.41
CA GLY A 33 4.92 12.40 2.64
C GLY A 33 5.27 13.78 2.08
N MET A 34 6.51 14.20 2.23
CA MET A 34 7.02 15.47 1.71
C MET A 34 7.52 15.37 0.27
N THR A 35 7.79 14.16 -0.19
CA THR A 35 8.28 13.79 -1.52
C THR A 35 7.69 12.45 -1.92
N GLY A 36 7.98 11.96 -3.13
CA GLY A 36 7.51 10.65 -3.58
C GLY A 36 6.06 10.65 -4.05
N TYR A 37 5.59 11.73 -4.64
CA TYR A 37 4.22 11.77 -5.15
C TYR A 37 4.01 10.83 -6.35
N GLN A 38 5.03 10.58 -7.18
CA GLN A 38 4.94 9.66 -8.30
C GLN A 38 4.82 8.21 -7.82
N GLU A 39 5.64 7.82 -6.85
CA GLU A 39 5.58 6.52 -6.19
C GLU A 39 4.22 6.32 -5.51
N LEU A 40 3.72 7.33 -4.80
CA LEU A 40 2.40 7.29 -4.16
C LEU A 40 1.27 7.11 -5.20
N ILE A 41 1.28 7.87 -6.31
CA ILE A 41 0.27 7.78 -7.36
C ILE A 41 0.25 6.39 -7.99
N SER A 42 1.42 5.78 -8.13
CA SER A 42 1.62 4.47 -8.74
C SER A 42 1.60 3.30 -7.75
N ASP A 43 1.49 3.54 -6.44
CA ASP A 43 1.36 2.48 -5.43
C ASP A 43 -0.04 1.84 -5.52
N PRO A 44 -0.13 0.54 -5.88
CA PRO A 44 -1.41 -0.16 -5.99
C PRO A 44 -2.23 -0.18 -4.70
N SER A 45 -1.59 -0.01 -3.52
CA SER A 45 -2.26 0.04 -2.23
C SER A 45 -3.23 1.21 -2.09
N PHE A 46 -3.15 2.24 -2.95
CA PHE A 46 -4.13 3.32 -3.02
C PHE A 46 -5.32 3.03 -3.96
N CYS A 47 -5.48 1.81 -4.45
CA CYS A 47 -6.62 1.45 -5.30
C CYS A 47 -7.95 1.80 -4.63
N GLY A 48 -8.81 2.52 -5.37
CA GLY A 48 -10.10 2.97 -4.87
C GLY A 48 -10.09 4.25 -4.03
N GLN A 49 -8.91 4.87 -3.80
CA GLN A 49 -8.77 6.03 -2.93
C GLN A 49 -8.52 7.33 -3.70
N ILE A 50 -9.04 8.45 -3.16
CA ILE A 50 -8.69 9.81 -3.52
C ILE A 50 -7.72 10.31 -2.46
N VAL A 51 -6.49 10.64 -2.86
CA VAL A 51 -5.41 10.93 -1.92
C VAL A 51 -5.20 12.43 -1.76
N CYS A 52 -5.25 12.92 -0.53
CA CYS A 52 -4.87 14.29 -0.18
C CYS A 52 -3.40 14.32 0.23
N MET A 53 -2.57 15.04 -0.51
CA MET A 53 -1.19 15.30 -0.11
C MET A 53 -1.11 16.53 0.79
N THR A 54 -0.49 16.38 1.96
CA THR A 54 -0.36 17.48 2.93
C THR A 54 0.78 18.44 2.60
N TYR A 55 1.77 17.99 1.83
CA TYR A 55 2.85 18.85 1.35
C TYR A 55 2.29 19.89 0.36
N PRO A 56 2.66 21.16 0.49
CA PRO A 56 1.97 22.23 -0.23
C PRO A 56 2.18 22.23 -1.75
N LEU A 57 3.39 21.94 -2.25
CA LEU A 57 3.73 21.98 -3.66
C LEU A 57 3.95 20.58 -4.23
N ILE A 58 3.13 20.16 -5.19
CA ILE A 58 3.20 18.84 -5.82
C ILE A 58 3.44 18.99 -7.32
N GLY A 59 4.25 18.09 -7.89
CA GLY A 59 4.64 18.12 -9.30
C GLY A 59 5.99 18.78 -9.56
N ASN A 60 6.68 19.26 -8.55
CA ASN A 60 7.88 20.10 -8.66
C ASN A 60 9.10 19.40 -9.29
N TYR A 61 9.20 18.08 -9.30
CA TYR A 61 10.25 17.33 -10.02
C TYR A 61 9.73 16.58 -11.24
N GLY A 62 8.47 16.80 -11.62
CA GLY A 62 7.85 16.15 -12.79
C GLY A 62 7.60 14.66 -12.59
N ILE A 63 7.45 13.96 -13.71
CA ILE A 63 7.28 12.51 -13.79
C ILE A 63 8.44 11.93 -14.59
N ASN A 64 8.99 10.83 -14.13
CA ASN A 64 10.04 10.09 -14.81
C ASN A 64 9.71 8.59 -14.89
N ARG A 65 10.49 7.81 -15.64
CA ARG A 65 10.22 6.37 -15.84
C ARG A 65 10.63 5.48 -14.66
N ASP A 66 11.52 5.96 -13.79
CA ASP A 66 12.23 5.11 -12.80
C ASP A 66 11.51 5.05 -11.45
N ASP A 67 10.73 6.09 -11.11
CA ASP A 67 10.08 6.24 -9.81
C ASP A 67 8.64 5.67 -9.78
N TYR A 68 8.30 4.77 -10.71
CA TYR A 68 7.02 4.04 -10.69
C TYR A 68 7.08 2.83 -9.75
N GLU A 69 6.02 2.64 -8.97
CA GLU A 69 5.80 1.44 -8.16
C GLU A 69 4.82 0.45 -8.81
N SER A 70 4.06 0.91 -9.82
CA SER A 70 3.36 0.07 -10.80
C SER A 70 3.24 0.84 -12.13
N ILE A 71 3.04 0.12 -13.24
CA ILE A 71 2.93 0.72 -14.58
C ILE A 71 1.65 1.55 -14.71
N GLU A 72 0.55 1.07 -14.11
CA GLU A 72 -0.75 1.73 -14.16
C GLU A 72 -1.11 2.28 -12.78
N PRO A 73 -1.30 3.60 -12.64
CA PRO A 73 -1.79 4.19 -11.40
C PRO A 73 -3.16 3.65 -11.01
N ALA A 74 -3.31 3.26 -9.74
CA ALA A 74 -4.56 2.69 -9.25
C ALA A 74 -5.40 3.67 -8.42
N ILE A 75 -4.89 4.88 -8.13
CA ILE A 75 -5.63 5.90 -7.39
C ILE A 75 -6.87 6.38 -8.17
N LYS A 76 -7.87 6.86 -7.46
CA LYS A 76 -9.07 7.47 -8.06
C LYS A 76 -8.89 8.96 -8.35
N GLY A 77 -8.08 9.66 -7.57
CA GLY A 77 -7.82 11.08 -7.78
C GLY A 77 -6.82 11.63 -6.78
N LEU A 78 -6.40 12.87 -7.00
CA LEU A 78 -5.42 13.55 -6.18
C LEU A 78 -5.93 14.92 -5.74
N ILE A 79 -5.76 15.23 -4.45
CA ILE A 79 -6.10 16.51 -3.83
C ILE A 79 -4.82 17.16 -3.35
N ILE A 80 -4.53 18.37 -3.81
CA ILE A 80 -3.30 19.09 -3.50
C ILE A 80 -3.57 20.56 -3.18
N LYS A 81 -2.60 21.19 -2.52
CA LYS A 81 -2.68 22.64 -2.26
C LYS A 81 -2.26 23.43 -3.49
N GLU A 82 -1.13 23.10 -4.08
CA GLU A 82 -0.55 23.82 -5.22
C GLU A 82 0.05 22.85 -6.22
N LEU A 83 -0.31 23.00 -7.50
CA LEU A 83 0.25 22.27 -8.62
C LEU A 83 1.45 23.00 -9.19
N CYS A 84 2.55 22.30 -9.39
CA CYS A 84 3.71 22.84 -10.11
C CYS A 84 3.52 22.63 -11.62
N ASP A 85 3.37 23.72 -12.35
CA ASP A 85 3.20 23.70 -13.81
C ASP A 85 4.52 23.50 -14.56
N ILE A 86 5.63 23.93 -13.97
CA ILE A 86 6.96 23.90 -14.57
C ILE A 86 7.91 23.12 -13.65
N PRO A 87 8.03 21.80 -13.80
CA PRO A 87 8.91 20.99 -12.98
C PRO A 87 10.39 21.32 -13.25
N SER A 88 11.20 21.30 -12.18
CA SER A 88 12.62 21.59 -12.21
C SER A 88 13.45 20.39 -11.77
N ASN A 89 13.57 19.38 -12.65
CA ASN A 89 14.41 18.21 -12.42
C ASN A 89 14.92 17.66 -13.76
N PHE A 90 16.19 17.28 -13.82
CA PHE A 90 16.80 16.75 -15.04
C PHE A 90 16.20 15.43 -15.53
N ARG A 91 15.55 14.65 -14.66
CA ARG A 91 14.83 13.41 -15.01
C ARG A 91 13.39 13.65 -15.48
N SER A 92 12.86 14.87 -15.35
CA SER A 92 11.47 15.17 -15.71
C SER A 92 11.20 14.90 -17.19
N GLN A 93 10.22 14.07 -17.48
CA GLN A 93 9.76 13.73 -18.84
C GLN A 93 8.34 14.25 -19.13
N LEU A 94 7.54 14.42 -18.09
CA LEU A 94 6.17 14.90 -18.13
C LEU A 94 5.87 15.75 -16.89
N THR A 95 4.88 16.62 -17.00
CA THR A 95 4.25 17.24 -15.84
C THR A 95 3.25 16.27 -15.19
N LEU A 96 2.85 16.55 -13.97
CA LEU A 96 1.81 15.78 -13.27
C LEU A 96 0.46 15.91 -13.99
N ASP A 97 0.12 17.09 -14.50
CA ASP A 97 -1.10 17.34 -15.28
C ASP A 97 -1.15 16.49 -16.56
N GLU A 98 -0.03 16.42 -17.29
CA GLU A 98 0.05 15.59 -18.51
C GLU A 98 -0.09 14.10 -18.18
N LEU A 99 0.51 13.60 -17.10
CA LEU A 99 0.32 12.21 -16.65
C LEU A 99 -1.17 11.94 -16.38
N PHE A 100 -1.82 12.82 -15.62
CA PHE A 100 -3.22 12.66 -15.25
C PHE A 100 -4.15 12.67 -16.47
N LYS A 101 -3.89 13.55 -17.44
CA LYS A 101 -4.60 13.54 -18.73
C LYS A 101 -4.41 12.23 -19.48
N LYS A 102 -3.17 11.74 -19.61
CA LYS A 102 -2.84 10.49 -20.31
C LYS A 102 -3.49 9.26 -19.66
N LYS A 103 -3.59 9.24 -18.33
CA LYS A 103 -4.15 8.12 -17.54
C LYS A 103 -5.64 8.28 -17.24
N ASN A 104 -6.29 9.31 -17.78
CA ASN A 104 -7.70 9.65 -17.52
C ASN A 104 -8.01 9.80 -16.03
N LEU A 105 -7.09 10.40 -15.28
CA LEU A 105 -7.23 10.69 -13.85
C LEU A 105 -7.61 12.14 -13.62
N SER A 106 -8.44 12.39 -12.61
CA SER A 106 -8.85 13.74 -12.20
C SER A 106 -8.16 14.14 -10.90
N GLY A 107 -7.70 15.40 -10.85
CA GLY A 107 -7.17 16.02 -9.65
C GLY A 107 -7.81 17.37 -9.35
N ILE A 108 -7.64 17.84 -8.12
CA ILE A 108 -8.08 19.15 -7.67
C ILE A 108 -6.97 19.83 -6.86
N SER A 109 -6.66 21.07 -7.22
CA SER A 109 -5.68 21.95 -6.56
C SER A 109 -6.37 23.17 -5.92
N GLY A 110 -5.64 23.97 -5.16
CA GLY A 110 -6.17 25.14 -4.46
C GLY A 110 -6.95 24.81 -3.18
N ILE A 111 -7.00 23.55 -2.79
CA ILE A 111 -7.74 23.08 -1.61
C ILE A 111 -7.00 23.46 -0.31
N ASP A 112 -7.74 23.75 0.74
CA ASP A 112 -7.21 23.79 2.11
C ASP A 112 -6.96 22.36 2.60
N THR A 113 -5.82 21.78 2.18
CA THR A 113 -5.42 20.41 2.53
C THR A 113 -5.22 20.24 4.02
N ARG A 114 -4.82 21.29 4.75
CA ARG A 114 -4.70 21.27 6.23
C ARG A 114 -6.07 21.11 6.90
N LYS A 115 -7.09 21.85 6.45
CA LYS A 115 -8.47 21.73 6.96
C LYS A 115 -9.01 20.33 6.66
N LEU A 116 -8.85 19.85 5.43
CA LEU A 116 -9.29 18.52 5.02
C LEU A 116 -8.60 17.41 5.87
N THR A 117 -7.28 17.47 6.03
CA THR A 117 -6.53 16.52 6.85
C THR A 117 -7.01 16.51 8.31
N ARG A 118 -7.32 17.68 8.90
CA ARG A 118 -7.88 17.74 10.25
C ARG A 118 -9.26 17.11 10.35
N ILE A 119 -10.10 17.24 9.33
CA ILE A 119 -11.42 16.57 9.27
C ILE A 119 -11.20 15.04 9.25
N LEU A 120 -10.38 14.55 8.34
CA LEU A 120 -10.10 13.11 8.21
C LEU A 120 -9.46 12.53 9.49
N ARG A 121 -8.53 13.23 10.11
CA ARG A 121 -7.92 12.80 11.39
C ARG A 121 -8.95 12.73 12.52
N ASN A 122 -9.87 13.69 12.58
CA ASN A 122 -10.82 13.80 13.69
C ASN A 122 -12.06 12.91 13.49
N LYS A 123 -12.56 12.78 12.26
CA LYS A 123 -13.77 12.00 11.94
C LYS A 123 -13.48 10.59 11.43
N GLY A 124 -12.28 10.36 10.88
CA GLY A 124 -11.89 9.17 10.16
C GLY A 124 -11.90 9.40 8.64
N VAL A 125 -11.43 8.41 7.88
CA VAL A 125 -11.55 8.40 6.42
C VAL A 125 -13.03 8.39 6.03
N THR A 126 -13.36 9.00 4.89
CA THR A 126 -14.74 9.18 4.44
C THR A 126 -14.83 9.05 2.92
N LYS A 127 -16.00 8.79 2.40
CA LYS A 127 -16.23 8.85 0.95
C LYS A 127 -16.26 10.30 0.48
N GLY A 128 -15.71 10.53 -0.71
CA GLY A 128 -15.76 11.83 -1.36
C GLY A 128 -15.84 11.72 -2.87
N LYS A 129 -16.23 12.83 -3.51
CA LYS A 129 -16.32 12.92 -4.98
C LYS A 129 -15.74 14.25 -5.45
N ILE A 130 -14.89 14.21 -6.46
CA ILE A 130 -14.42 15.40 -7.20
C ILE A 130 -15.36 15.57 -8.39
N VAL A 131 -16.02 16.72 -8.46
CA VAL A 131 -17.05 17.05 -9.46
C VAL A 131 -16.84 18.45 -10.01
N ASN A 132 -17.55 18.80 -11.08
CA ASN A 132 -17.60 20.17 -11.58
C ASN A 132 -18.25 21.11 -10.56
N ALA A 133 -17.86 22.38 -10.57
CA ALA A 133 -18.27 23.36 -9.56
C ALA A 133 -19.78 23.64 -9.57
N ASP A 134 -20.48 23.40 -10.67
CA ASP A 134 -21.91 23.57 -10.84
C ASP A 134 -22.79 22.38 -10.40
N ALA A 135 -22.16 21.23 -10.07
CA ALA A 135 -22.87 20.03 -9.63
C ALA A 135 -23.71 20.29 -8.36
N ASP A 136 -24.86 19.64 -8.24
CA ASP A 136 -25.73 19.72 -7.08
C ASP A 136 -25.12 19.01 -5.87
N GLU A 137 -24.78 19.77 -4.84
CA GLU A 137 -24.09 19.26 -3.65
C GLU A 137 -24.95 18.25 -2.87
N GLN A 138 -26.24 18.52 -2.72
CA GLN A 138 -27.12 17.65 -1.95
C GLN A 138 -27.33 16.30 -2.64
N ASN A 139 -27.44 16.31 -3.97
CA ASN A 139 -27.53 15.07 -4.75
C ASN A 139 -26.26 14.23 -4.61
N ILE A 140 -25.08 14.86 -4.70
CA ILE A 140 -23.79 14.17 -4.54
C ILE A 140 -23.63 13.60 -3.12
N ILE A 141 -24.00 14.34 -2.08
CA ILE A 141 -23.96 13.85 -0.70
C ILE A 141 -24.85 12.60 -0.54
N ASN A 142 -26.06 12.64 -1.11
CA ASN A 142 -26.99 11.51 -1.06
C ASN A 142 -26.45 10.29 -1.83
N GLU A 143 -25.85 10.52 -3.00
CA GLU A 143 -25.16 9.49 -3.78
C GLU A 143 -24.02 8.85 -2.96
N LEU A 144 -23.15 9.66 -2.35
CA LEU A 144 -22.03 9.17 -1.53
C LEU A 144 -22.51 8.34 -0.33
N LYS A 145 -23.59 8.77 0.33
CA LYS A 145 -24.18 8.00 1.45
C LYS A 145 -24.72 6.65 1.01
N ALA A 146 -25.32 6.58 -0.17
CA ALA A 146 -25.88 5.36 -0.74
C ALA A 146 -24.80 4.42 -1.32
N THR A 147 -23.63 4.96 -1.69
CA THR A 147 -22.57 4.21 -2.35
C THR A 147 -21.90 3.25 -1.37
N VAL A 148 -21.77 1.98 -1.75
CA VAL A 148 -20.92 1.00 -1.09
C VAL A 148 -19.59 0.93 -1.83
N LEU A 149 -18.49 1.10 -1.11
CA LEU A 149 -17.16 0.99 -1.73
C LEU A 149 -16.91 -0.45 -2.22
N PRO A 150 -16.26 -0.62 -3.38
CA PRO A 150 -15.91 -1.95 -3.89
C PRO A 150 -15.03 -2.71 -2.90
N LYS A 151 -15.19 -4.06 -2.89
CA LYS A 151 -14.39 -4.98 -2.06
C LYS A 151 -13.36 -5.77 -2.86
N ASN A 152 -13.28 -5.52 -4.16
CA ASN A 152 -12.44 -6.24 -5.10
C ASN A 152 -11.18 -5.44 -5.51
N GLN A 153 -10.65 -4.59 -4.63
CA GLN A 153 -9.49 -3.77 -4.96
C GLN A 153 -8.26 -4.61 -5.31
N ILE A 154 -8.02 -5.70 -4.57
CA ILE A 154 -6.90 -6.62 -4.85
C ILE A 154 -7.06 -7.26 -6.22
N GLU A 155 -8.26 -7.70 -6.58
CA GLU A 155 -8.53 -8.28 -7.90
C GLU A 155 -8.27 -7.28 -9.04
N GLN A 156 -8.46 -5.97 -8.80
CA GLN A 156 -8.21 -4.93 -9.79
C GLN A 156 -6.71 -4.70 -10.06
N VAL A 157 -5.84 -4.92 -9.06
CA VAL A 157 -4.41 -4.59 -9.13
C VAL A 157 -3.49 -5.80 -9.22
N SER A 158 -3.93 -6.97 -8.77
CA SER A 158 -3.17 -8.22 -8.87
C SER A 158 -2.97 -8.65 -10.33
N THR A 159 -1.82 -9.24 -10.62
CA THR A 159 -1.54 -9.80 -11.95
C THR A 159 -2.58 -10.81 -12.37
N LYS A 160 -2.97 -10.78 -13.63
CA LYS A 160 -3.92 -11.77 -14.22
C LYS A 160 -3.22 -13.02 -14.73
N THR A 161 -1.93 -12.91 -15.02
CA THR A 161 -1.12 -13.99 -15.58
C THR A 161 0.20 -14.04 -14.84
N PRO A 162 0.64 -15.21 -14.38
CA PRO A 162 1.96 -15.35 -13.79
C PRO A 162 3.08 -14.88 -14.72
N TYR A 163 4.10 -14.25 -14.16
CA TYR A 163 5.28 -13.86 -14.93
C TYR A 163 6.55 -14.05 -14.09
N ALA A 164 7.66 -14.23 -14.80
CA ALA A 164 8.97 -14.41 -14.17
C ALA A 164 9.81 -13.12 -14.24
N ASN A 165 10.57 -12.88 -13.18
CA ASN A 165 11.69 -11.95 -13.15
C ASN A 165 12.95 -12.76 -12.82
N PRO A 166 13.70 -13.23 -13.86
CA PRO A 166 14.73 -14.24 -13.70
C PRO A 166 15.93 -13.78 -12.87
N GLY A 167 16.41 -14.64 -11.99
CA GLY A 167 17.64 -14.51 -11.21
C GLY A 167 18.43 -15.81 -11.22
N ARG A 168 19.50 -15.88 -10.42
CA ARG A 168 20.37 -17.08 -10.29
C ARG A 168 20.44 -17.64 -8.87
N GLY A 169 19.79 -16.95 -7.91
CA GLY A 169 19.75 -17.31 -6.50
C GLY A 169 18.52 -18.13 -6.12
N PHE A 170 17.98 -17.82 -4.96
CA PHE A 170 16.80 -18.51 -4.43
C PHE A 170 15.58 -18.29 -5.31
N LYS A 171 14.79 -19.34 -5.49
CA LYS A 171 13.49 -19.28 -6.17
C LYS A 171 12.44 -18.74 -5.22
N VAL A 172 11.93 -17.57 -5.51
CA VAL A 172 10.89 -16.91 -4.70
C VAL A 172 9.60 -16.83 -5.49
N VAL A 173 8.52 -17.37 -4.94
CA VAL A 173 7.19 -17.11 -5.45
C VAL A 173 6.63 -15.90 -4.72
N LEU A 174 6.29 -14.83 -5.47
CA LEU A 174 5.66 -13.63 -4.94
C LEU A 174 4.16 -13.67 -5.24
N ILE A 175 3.35 -13.75 -4.19
CA ILE A 175 1.88 -13.64 -4.30
C ILE A 175 1.52 -12.16 -4.38
N ASP A 176 0.92 -11.78 -5.50
CA ASP A 176 0.63 -10.39 -5.87
C ASP A 176 -0.75 -9.95 -5.38
N PHE A 177 -0.80 -9.22 -4.26
CA PHE A 177 -2.00 -8.53 -3.79
C PHE A 177 -2.10 -7.09 -4.32
N GLY A 178 -1.16 -6.65 -5.12
CA GLY A 178 -0.91 -5.29 -5.59
C GLY A 178 0.52 -4.89 -5.27
N ALA A 179 1.48 -5.70 -5.74
CA ALA A 179 2.88 -5.57 -5.42
C ALA A 179 3.48 -4.27 -5.97
N LYS A 180 4.21 -3.56 -5.11
CA LYS A 180 5.12 -2.50 -5.53
C LYS A 180 6.32 -3.09 -6.23
N LEU A 181 6.77 -2.43 -7.31
CA LEU A 181 8.01 -2.80 -8.01
C LEU A 181 9.23 -2.76 -7.09
N GLY A 182 9.20 -1.94 -6.04
CA GLY A 182 10.22 -1.91 -5.00
C GLY A 182 10.51 -3.28 -4.39
N ILE A 183 9.49 -4.07 -4.09
CA ILE A 183 9.65 -5.43 -3.54
C ILE A 183 10.39 -6.33 -4.53
N ILE A 184 10.03 -6.26 -5.81
CA ILE A 184 10.69 -7.05 -6.86
C ILE A 184 12.14 -6.60 -7.04
N ARG A 185 12.41 -5.29 -7.00
CA ARG A 185 13.76 -4.71 -7.07
C ARG A 185 14.64 -5.22 -5.92
N GLU A 186 14.13 -5.21 -4.69
CA GLU A 186 14.86 -5.68 -3.52
C GLU A 186 15.23 -7.17 -3.57
N LEU A 187 14.29 -8.01 -4.01
CA LEU A 187 14.56 -9.42 -4.24
C LEU A 187 15.55 -9.66 -5.39
N SER A 188 15.43 -8.86 -6.47
CA SER A 188 16.32 -8.94 -7.64
C SER A 188 17.75 -8.52 -7.30
N GLN A 189 17.95 -7.49 -6.49
CA GLN A 189 19.27 -7.06 -6.00
C GLN A 189 19.96 -8.16 -5.20
N ARG A 190 19.18 -9.03 -4.55
CA ARG A 190 19.65 -10.24 -3.84
C ARG A 190 19.71 -11.47 -4.73
N ASN A 191 19.64 -11.25 -6.06
CA ASN A 191 19.78 -12.28 -7.09
C ASN A 191 18.69 -13.36 -7.07
N CYS A 192 17.53 -13.14 -6.44
CA CYS A 192 16.42 -14.07 -6.43
C CYS A 192 15.85 -14.31 -7.84
N ASP A 193 15.46 -15.55 -8.11
CA ASP A 193 14.68 -15.98 -9.27
C ASP A 193 13.19 -15.90 -8.90
N ILE A 194 12.51 -14.85 -9.36
CA ILE A 194 11.18 -14.49 -8.86
C ILE A 194 10.10 -14.92 -9.86
N THR A 195 9.10 -15.64 -9.37
CA THR A 195 7.86 -15.89 -10.09
C THR A 195 6.73 -15.15 -9.39
N VAL A 196 6.17 -14.16 -10.07
CA VAL A 196 5.00 -13.41 -9.56
C VAL A 196 3.73 -14.13 -9.97
N VAL A 197 2.86 -14.41 -9.00
CA VAL A 197 1.60 -15.13 -9.21
C VAL A 197 0.42 -14.32 -8.71
N SER A 198 -0.78 -14.62 -9.24
CA SER A 198 -2.01 -13.94 -8.81
C SER A 198 -2.35 -14.21 -7.35
N HIS A 199 -3.08 -13.28 -6.74
CA HIS A 199 -3.56 -13.36 -5.35
C HIS A 199 -4.38 -14.62 -5.05
N ASN A 200 -4.98 -15.24 -6.06
CA ASN A 200 -5.84 -16.43 -5.92
C ASN A 200 -5.15 -17.75 -6.26
N THR A 201 -3.82 -17.74 -6.48
CA THR A 201 -3.04 -18.96 -6.73
C THR A 201 -3.08 -19.86 -5.50
N SER A 202 -3.37 -21.13 -5.68
CA SER A 202 -3.47 -22.09 -4.60
C SER A 202 -2.13 -22.50 -4.02
N ALA A 203 -2.10 -22.98 -2.79
CA ALA A 203 -0.89 -23.48 -2.15
C ALA A 203 -0.27 -24.66 -2.90
N GLU A 204 -1.13 -25.52 -3.47
CA GLU A 204 -0.74 -26.66 -4.27
C GLU A 204 0.02 -26.24 -5.54
N GLU A 205 -0.51 -25.24 -6.27
CA GLU A 205 0.15 -24.67 -7.45
C GLU A 205 1.50 -24.01 -7.10
N ILE A 206 1.55 -23.26 -5.99
CA ILE A 206 2.80 -22.64 -5.51
C ILE A 206 3.85 -23.70 -5.17
N LEU A 207 3.49 -24.75 -4.46
CA LEU A 207 4.41 -25.82 -4.09
C LEU A 207 4.90 -26.63 -5.29
N LEU A 208 4.11 -26.76 -6.36
CA LEU A 208 4.57 -27.37 -7.62
C LEU A 208 5.69 -26.59 -8.31
N MET A 209 5.82 -25.28 -8.05
CA MET A 209 6.92 -24.46 -8.55
C MET A 209 8.23 -24.70 -7.77
N ALA A 210 8.18 -25.49 -6.69
CA ALA A 210 9.31 -25.82 -5.81
C ALA A 210 10.08 -24.56 -5.36
N PRO A 211 9.42 -23.56 -4.73
CA PRO A 211 10.10 -22.35 -4.28
C PRO A 211 10.97 -22.61 -3.06
N ASP A 212 12.08 -21.88 -2.95
CA ASP A 212 12.90 -21.80 -1.74
C ASP A 212 12.23 -20.88 -0.68
N GLY A 213 11.37 -19.92 -1.11
CA GLY A 213 10.61 -19.04 -0.23
C GLY A 213 9.38 -18.43 -0.91
N VAL A 214 8.43 -17.97 -0.11
CA VAL A 214 7.23 -17.27 -0.57
C VAL A 214 7.17 -15.86 0.02
N MET A 215 7.02 -14.87 -0.86
CA MET A 215 6.80 -13.47 -0.51
C MET A 215 5.32 -13.14 -0.65
N LEU A 216 4.71 -12.53 0.37
CA LEU A 216 3.37 -11.96 0.31
C LEU A 216 3.48 -10.45 0.18
N SER A 217 3.00 -9.90 -0.92
CA SER A 217 3.15 -8.47 -1.21
C SER A 217 2.25 -7.57 -0.37
N ASN A 218 2.47 -6.27 -0.49
CA ASN A 218 1.51 -5.24 -0.11
C ASN A 218 0.26 -5.30 -1.00
N GLY A 219 -0.77 -4.55 -0.62
CA GLY A 219 -1.99 -4.44 -1.42
C GLY A 219 -3.07 -3.57 -0.79
N PRO A 220 -4.11 -3.20 -1.55
CA PRO A 220 -5.21 -2.36 -1.10
C PRO A 220 -6.33 -3.15 -0.40
N GLY A 221 -7.20 -2.43 0.30
CA GLY A 221 -8.48 -2.94 0.79
C GLY A 221 -8.43 -3.59 2.17
N ASP A 222 -9.48 -4.35 2.47
CA ASP A 222 -9.61 -5.09 3.73
C ASP A 222 -9.05 -6.51 3.55
N PRO A 223 -8.09 -6.94 4.38
CA PRO A 223 -7.54 -8.30 4.29
C PRO A 223 -8.59 -9.39 4.49
N GLN A 224 -9.73 -9.08 5.12
CA GLN A 224 -10.83 -10.03 5.33
C GLN A 224 -11.61 -10.32 4.02
N ASP A 225 -11.49 -9.48 2.99
CA ASP A 225 -12.18 -9.68 1.71
C ASP A 225 -11.51 -10.75 0.82
N ILE A 226 -10.35 -11.32 1.24
CA ILE A 226 -9.61 -12.36 0.50
C ILE A 226 -9.40 -13.66 1.32
N PRO A 227 -10.44 -14.35 1.79
CA PRO A 227 -10.32 -15.51 2.67
C PRO A 227 -9.54 -16.68 2.05
N HIS A 228 -9.51 -16.79 0.72
CA HIS A 228 -8.70 -17.79 0.00
C HIS A 228 -7.20 -17.60 0.23
N ALA A 229 -6.72 -16.37 0.35
CA ALA A 229 -5.31 -16.10 0.64
C ALA A 229 -4.91 -16.57 2.05
N HIS A 230 -5.83 -16.42 3.03
CA HIS A 230 -5.60 -16.97 4.39
C HIS A 230 -5.46 -18.48 4.37
N GLU A 231 -6.30 -19.18 3.58
CA GLU A 231 -6.22 -20.63 3.43
C GLU A 231 -4.93 -21.06 2.75
N THR A 232 -4.53 -20.37 1.68
CA THR A 232 -3.26 -20.59 0.97
C THR A 232 -2.07 -20.47 1.91
N VAL A 233 -1.99 -19.37 2.67
CA VAL A 233 -0.90 -19.16 3.65
C VAL A 233 -0.90 -20.27 4.72
N ARG A 234 -2.06 -20.63 5.26
CA ARG A 234 -2.17 -21.69 6.27
C ARG A 234 -1.62 -23.03 5.77
N LYS A 235 -1.86 -23.35 4.49
CA LYS A 235 -1.34 -24.58 3.86
C LYS A 235 0.16 -24.52 3.53
N LEU A 236 0.73 -23.32 3.37
CA LEU A 236 2.16 -23.12 3.10
C LEU A 236 3.01 -23.11 4.37
N LEU A 237 2.43 -22.74 5.53
CA LEU A 237 3.14 -22.70 6.81
C LEU A 237 3.81 -24.04 7.13
N GLY A 238 5.11 -23.96 7.47
CA GLY A 238 5.96 -25.10 7.77
C GLY A 238 6.45 -25.91 6.57
N LYS A 239 6.04 -25.55 5.34
CA LYS A 239 6.49 -26.21 4.11
C LYS A 239 7.52 -25.37 3.36
N VAL A 240 7.50 -24.07 3.54
CA VAL A 240 8.39 -23.11 2.88
C VAL A 240 8.51 -21.85 3.74
N PRO A 241 9.66 -21.19 3.77
CA PRO A 241 9.84 -19.88 4.40
C PRO A 241 8.91 -18.82 3.82
N ILE A 242 8.29 -18.00 4.69
CA ILE A 242 7.32 -16.97 4.27
C ILE A 242 7.70 -15.62 4.85
N PHE A 243 7.74 -14.58 3.99
CA PHE A 243 7.83 -13.18 4.40
C PHE A 243 6.65 -12.40 3.88
N GLY A 244 5.98 -11.61 4.74
CA GLY A 244 4.81 -10.80 4.39
C GLY A 244 5.02 -9.30 4.63
N ILE A 245 4.59 -8.46 3.68
CA ILE A 245 4.69 -7.01 3.74
C ILE A 245 3.27 -6.42 3.68
N CYS A 246 2.93 -5.54 4.63
CA CYS A 246 1.70 -4.76 4.70
C CYS A 246 0.43 -5.65 4.58
N MET A 247 -0.20 -5.79 3.41
CA MET A 247 -1.31 -6.73 3.20
C MET A 247 -0.87 -8.17 3.54
N GLY A 248 0.32 -8.58 3.12
CA GLY A 248 0.88 -9.89 3.43
C GLY A 248 1.02 -10.15 4.93
N HIS A 249 1.39 -9.14 5.72
CA HIS A 249 1.42 -9.21 7.18
C HIS A 249 0.03 -9.47 7.76
N GLN A 250 -0.98 -8.74 7.30
CA GLN A 250 -2.35 -8.89 7.77
C GLN A 250 -2.93 -10.26 7.39
N VAL A 251 -2.62 -10.76 6.19
CA VAL A 251 -3.00 -12.09 5.71
C VAL A 251 -2.37 -13.19 6.57
N ILE A 252 -1.08 -13.07 6.93
CA ILE A 252 -0.42 -14.01 7.86
C ILE A 252 -1.12 -13.99 9.22
N GLY A 253 -1.42 -12.81 9.76
CA GLY A 253 -2.16 -12.67 11.01
C GLY A 253 -3.48 -13.43 10.99
N LEU A 254 -4.29 -13.19 9.97
CA LEU A 254 -5.60 -13.85 9.79
C LEU A 254 -5.48 -15.37 9.54
N ALA A 255 -4.47 -15.81 8.78
CA ALA A 255 -4.19 -17.21 8.55
C ALA A 255 -3.85 -17.96 9.84
N CYS A 256 -3.18 -17.30 10.79
CA CYS A 256 -2.83 -17.85 12.10
C CYS A 256 -3.91 -17.64 13.18
N GLY A 257 -5.07 -17.06 12.84
CA GLY A 257 -6.20 -16.89 13.76
C GLY A 257 -6.26 -15.55 14.49
N ALA A 258 -5.34 -14.62 14.21
CA ALA A 258 -5.43 -13.24 14.71
C ALA A 258 -6.61 -12.49 14.06
N LYS A 259 -6.93 -11.33 14.61
CA LYS A 259 -7.98 -10.44 14.10
C LYS A 259 -7.36 -9.16 13.57
N THR A 260 -8.01 -8.55 12.59
CA THR A 260 -7.66 -7.23 12.07
C THR A 260 -8.78 -6.22 12.34
N PHE A 261 -8.43 -4.94 12.42
CA PHE A 261 -9.39 -3.85 12.58
C PHE A 261 -9.01 -2.67 11.70
N LYS A 262 -10.02 -1.87 11.31
CA LYS A 262 -9.81 -0.66 10.53
C LYS A 262 -9.34 0.47 11.44
N LEU A 263 -8.21 1.09 11.09
CA LEU A 263 -7.71 2.30 11.74
C LEU A 263 -8.59 3.49 11.38
N LYS A 264 -8.69 4.46 12.27
CA LYS A 264 -9.53 5.64 12.06
C LYS A 264 -9.18 6.42 10.80
N PHE A 265 -7.89 6.63 10.53
CA PHE A 265 -7.38 7.32 9.34
C PHE A 265 -6.17 6.63 8.71
N GLY A 266 -5.71 5.52 9.27
CA GLY A 266 -4.57 4.74 8.78
C GLY A 266 -3.21 5.41 9.01
N HIS A 267 -2.15 4.69 8.66
CA HIS A 267 -0.79 5.22 8.62
C HIS A 267 -0.38 5.44 7.18
N ARG A 268 -0.01 6.68 6.80
CA ARG A 268 0.44 7.03 5.44
C ARG A 268 1.48 8.13 5.50
N GLY A 269 2.71 7.79 5.10
CA GLY A 269 3.86 8.68 5.08
C GLY A 269 5.17 7.97 5.34
N GLY A 270 6.30 8.66 5.18
CA GLY A 270 7.65 8.12 5.31
C GLY A 270 8.37 8.47 6.63
N ASN A 271 7.63 8.79 7.69
CA ASN A 271 8.22 9.29 8.95
C ASN A 271 7.63 8.64 10.20
N HIS A 272 7.25 7.37 10.09
CA HIS A 272 6.65 6.62 11.20
C HIS A 272 7.73 5.82 11.95
N PRO A 273 7.98 6.14 13.25
CA PRO A 273 8.94 5.41 14.05
C PRO A 273 8.37 4.07 14.51
N VAL A 274 9.08 2.99 14.24
CA VAL A 274 8.74 1.63 14.63
C VAL A 274 9.87 1.05 15.47
N LEU A 275 9.53 0.45 16.60
CA LEU A 275 10.45 -0.24 17.50
C LEU A 275 10.47 -1.74 17.19
N ASP A 276 11.64 -2.28 16.88
CA ASP A 276 11.89 -3.71 16.88
C ASP A 276 12.11 -4.18 18.32
N LEU A 277 11.19 -5.00 18.83
CA LEU A 277 11.20 -5.52 20.20
C LEU A 277 12.33 -6.53 20.46
N ARG A 278 12.88 -7.16 19.42
CA ARG A 278 13.97 -8.14 19.52
C ARG A 278 15.32 -7.47 19.72
N THR A 279 15.53 -6.36 19.04
CA THR A 279 16.82 -5.63 19.02
C THR A 279 16.80 -4.35 19.86
N ASN A 280 15.61 -3.89 20.25
CA ASN A 280 15.35 -2.61 20.89
C ASN A 280 15.83 -1.40 20.07
N LYS A 281 15.83 -1.53 18.72
CA LYS A 281 16.18 -0.47 17.80
C LYS A 281 14.93 0.18 17.21
N VAL A 282 15.02 1.47 16.93
CA VAL A 282 13.96 2.23 16.25
C VAL A 282 14.39 2.48 14.83
N SER A 283 13.52 2.13 13.88
CA SER A 283 13.63 2.49 12.46
C SER A 283 12.58 3.52 12.10
N ILE A 284 12.92 4.43 11.20
CA ILE A 284 11.91 5.31 10.58
C ILE A 284 11.40 4.58 9.33
N THR A 285 10.08 4.44 9.22
CA THR A 285 9.47 3.56 8.22
C THR A 285 8.53 4.30 7.29
N SER A 286 8.39 3.74 6.09
CA SER A 286 7.33 4.11 5.14
C SER A 286 6.08 3.29 5.42
N GLN A 287 4.92 3.95 5.47
CA GLN A 287 3.64 3.36 5.82
C GLN A 287 2.56 3.72 4.80
N ASN A 288 1.73 2.75 4.43
CA ASN A 288 0.52 2.97 3.65
C ASN A 288 -0.49 1.87 3.93
N HIS A 289 -1.20 1.95 5.05
CA HIS A 289 -2.24 0.97 5.38
C HIS A 289 -3.40 1.59 6.16
N GLY A 290 -4.58 1.01 5.99
CA GLY A 290 -5.80 1.40 6.69
C GLY A 290 -6.26 0.40 7.75
N TYR A 291 -5.62 -0.78 7.81
CA TYR A 291 -5.93 -1.85 8.75
C TYR A 291 -4.69 -2.25 9.54
N ALA A 292 -4.88 -2.83 10.71
CA ALA A 292 -3.80 -3.34 11.56
C ALA A 292 -4.26 -4.63 12.25
N ILE A 293 -3.29 -5.45 12.70
CA ILE A 293 -3.58 -6.63 13.53
C ILE A 293 -3.92 -6.16 14.95
N ASP A 294 -4.99 -6.73 15.53
CA ASP A 294 -5.32 -6.54 16.94
C ASP A 294 -4.34 -7.33 17.81
N GLN A 295 -3.47 -6.61 18.52
CA GLN A 295 -2.47 -7.17 19.43
C GLN A 295 -3.07 -8.13 20.47
N ASN A 296 -4.28 -7.85 20.94
CA ASN A 296 -4.93 -8.69 21.96
C ASN A 296 -5.27 -10.08 21.39
N SER A 297 -5.53 -10.16 20.08
CA SER A 297 -5.84 -11.42 19.42
C SER A 297 -4.62 -12.33 19.20
N LEU A 298 -3.39 -11.80 19.30
CA LEU A 298 -2.16 -12.59 19.15
C LEU A 298 -1.97 -13.61 20.28
N LYS A 299 -2.55 -13.36 21.46
CA LYS A 299 -2.42 -14.24 22.63
C LYS A 299 -2.95 -15.66 22.41
N ASP A 300 -3.92 -15.79 21.50
CA ASP A 300 -4.57 -17.05 21.17
C ASP A 300 -3.97 -17.71 19.92
N THR A 301 -2.78 -17.26 19.48
CA THR A 301 -2.11 -17.72 18.26
C THR A 301 -0.68 -18.18 18.53
N ASP A 302 -0.10 -18.89 17.55
CA ASP A 302 1.33 -19.22 17.51
C ASP A 302 2.19 -18.05 16.98
N LEU A 303 1.67 -16.82 16.96
CA LEU A 303 2.42 -15.62 16.58
C LEU A 303 2.99 -14.92 17.82
N GLU A 304 4.14 -14.29 17.65
CA GLU A 304 4.70 -13.32 18.61
C GLU A 304 4.86 -11.95 17.94
N GLU A 305 4.61 -10.89 18.69
CA GLU A 305 4.80 -9.52 18.23
C GLU A 305 6.28 -9.20 18.20
N THR A 306 6.75 -8.67 17.06
CA THR A 306 8.16 -8.31 16.85
C THR A 306 8.39 -6.82 16.70
N HIS A 307 7.38 -6.07 16.23
CA HIS A 307 7.50 -4.64 15.98
C HIS A 307 6.24 -3.91 16.44
N ILE A 308 6.42 -2.69 16.95
CA ILE A 308 5.32 -1.81 17.38
C ILE A 308 5.54 -0.38 16.90
N ALA A 309 4.48 0.29 16.46
CA ALA A 309 4.50 1.73 16.19
C ALA A 309 4.69 2.51 17.49
N LEU A 310 5.59 3.50 17.51
CA LEU A 310 5.81 4.32 18.70
C LEU A 310 4.72 5.38 18.88
N ASN A 311 4.01 5.75 17.84
CA ASN A 311 2.99 6.81 17.86
C ASN A 311 1.70 6.39 18.57
N ASP A 312 1.22 5.17 18.34
CA ASP A 312 -0.08 4.71 18.80
C ASP A 312 -0.07 3.26 19.34
N ARG A 313 1.11 2.62 19.35
CA ARG A 313 1.34 1.27 19.85
C ARG A 313 0.65 0.16 19.08
N THR A 314 0.24 0.42 17.83
CA THR A 314 -0.26 -0.62 16.93
C THR A 314 0.82 -1.67 16.61
N ASN A 315 0.37 -2.90 16.33
CA ASN A 315 1.26 -3.97 15.87
C ASN A 315 1.83 -3.63 14.49
N GLU A 316 3.16 -3.75 14.36
CA GLU A 316 3.90 -3.45 13.15
C GLU A 316 4.72 -4.64 12.63
N GLY A 317 4.65 -5.78 13.30
CA GLY A 317 5.30 -6.98 12.85
C GLY A 317 5.02 -8.18 13.75
N VAL A 318 5.01 -9.35 13.12
CA VAL A 318 4.89 -10.64 13.82
C VAL A 318 5.85 -11.67 13.23
N ARG A 319 6.16 -12.68 14.05
CA ARG A 319 6.82 -13.89 13.58
C ARG A 319 6.12 -15.12 14.16
N HIS A 320 6.16 -16.23 13.42
CA HIS A 320 5.60 -17.48 13.87
C HIS A 320 6.58 -18.21 14.80
N LYS A 321 6.10 -18.72 15.95
CA LYS A 321 6.93 -19.36 16.98
C LYS A 321 7.55 -20.68 16.56
N LYS A 322 6.94 -21.38 15.58
CA LYS A 322 7.31 -22.74 15.16
C LYS A 322 7.83 -22.84 13.73
N TYR A 323 7.34 -22.00 12.84
CA TYR A 323 7.61 -22.09 11.40
C TYR A 323 8.42 -20.91 10.92
N PRO A 324 9.24 -21.06 9.86
CA PRO A 324 10.01 -19.97 9.26
C PRO A 324 9.05 -18.99 8.55
N CYS A 325 8.44 -18.10 9.34
CA CYS A 325 7.48 -17.12 8.84
C CYS A 325 7.57 -15.85 9.69
N PHE A 326 7.76 -14.71 9.05
CA PHE A 326 7.69 -13.40 9.67
C PHE A 326 7.06 -12.37 8.74
N SER A 327 6.65 -11.24 9.29
CA SER A 327 6.05 -10.17 8.50
C SER A 327 6.13 -8.82 9.20
N VAL A 328 6.05 -7.75 8.40
CA VAL A 328 5.98 -6.37 8.86
C VAL A 328 4.82 -5.62 8.21
N GLN A 329 4.22 -4.69 8.97
CA GLN A 329 3.10 -3.88 8.49
C GLN A 329 3.56 -2.73 7.59
N TYR A 330 4.74 -2.20 7.84
CA TYR A 330 5.36 -1.13 7.07
C TYR A 330 6.07 -1.66 5.81
N HIS A 331 6.59 -0.74 5.00
CA HIS A 331 7.23 -1.01 3.72
C HIS A 331 8.77 -0.98 3.84
N PRO A 332 9.46 -2.13 4.01
CA PRO A 332 10.92 -2.18 4.11
C PRO A 332 11.62 -1.86 2.79
N GLU A 333 10.91 -1.99 1.65
CA GLU A 333 11.36 -1.56 0.32
C GLU A 333 11.33 -0.05 0.13
N ALA A 334 10.76 0.70 1.10
CA ALA A 334 10.57 2.15 1.03
C ALA A 334 9.82 2.62 -0.24
N SER A 335 10.43 3.44 -1.06
CA SER A 335 9.93 3.96 -2.35
C SER A 335 8.48 4.45 -2.33
N PRO A 336 8.22 5.67 -1.75
CA PRO A 336 9.19 6.59 -1.16
C PRO A 336 9.42 6.31 0.32
N GLY A 337 10.59 6.70 0.82
CA GLY A 337 10.85 6.69 2.26
C GLY A 337 12.27 6.28 2.62
N PRO A 338 12.56 6.18 3.93
CA PRO A 338 13.85 5.74 4.44
C PRO A 338 14.05 4.23 4.23
N GLU A 339 15.30 3.83 4.05
CA GLU A 339 15.73 2.45 3.81
C GLU A 339 16.17 1.72 5.10
N ASP A 340 15.87 2.28 6.26
CA ASP A 340 16.32 1.79 7.58
C ASP A 340 15.96 0.31 7.82
N ALA A 341 14.90 -0.18 7.21
CA ALA A 341 14.37 -1.53 7.40
C ALA A 341 14.69 -2.50 6.25
N ASN A 342 15.49 -2.09 5.28
CA ASN A 342 15.81 -2.88 4.09
C ASN A 342 16.48 -4.23 4.42
N TYR A 343 17.19 -4.31 5.57
CA TYR A 343 17.81 -5.54 6.08
C TYR A 343 16.85 -6.73 6.24
N LEU A 344 15.52 -6.47 6.33
CA LEU A 344 14.53 -7.55 6.44
C LEU A 344 14.49 -8.47 5.20
N PHE A 345 14.89 -7.96 4.05
CA PHE A 345 15.06 -8.80 2.87
C PHE A 345 16.27 -9.73 3.04
N ASP A 346 17.36 -9.29 3.71
CA ASP A 346 18.50 -10.14 4.02
C ASP A 346 18.12 -11.20 5.06
N ASP A 347 17.31 -10.83 6.06
CA ASP A 347 16.74 -11.78 7.03
C ASP A 347 15.91 -12.87 6.31
N PHE A 348 15.16 -12.50 5.25
CA PHE A 348 14.41 -13.46 4.45
C PHE A 348 15.32 -14.42 3.67
N ILE A 349 16.39 -13.89 3.05
CA ILE A 349 17.40 -14.72 2.39
C ILE A 349 18.02 -15.71 3.38
N GLN A 350 18.45 -15.21 4.55
CA GLN A 350 19.05 -16.05 5.59
C GLN A 350 18.08 -17.14 6.08
N MET A 351 16.80 -16.80 6.23
CA MET A 351 15.77 -17.78 6.63
C MET A 351 15.60 -18.88 5.59
N MET A 352 15.69 -18.58 4.29
CA MET A 352 15.66 -19.59 3.22
C MET A 352 16.92 -20.47 3.25
N GLU A 353 18.10 -19.88 3.49
CA GLU A 353 19.37 -20.64 3.62
C GLU A 353 19.30 -21.63 4.78
N ASP A 354 18.82 -21.19 5.94
CA ASP A 354 18.77 -22.03 7.14
C ASP A 354 17.73 -23.14 6.98
N PHE A 355 16.55 -22.85 6.45
CA PHE A 355 15.54 -23.86 6.16
C PHE A 355 16.05 -24.95 5.21
N LYS A 356 16.82 -24.56 4.17
CA LYS A 356 17.38 -25.50 3.20
C LYS A 356 18.47 -26.41 3.79
N LYS A 357 19.14 -25.99 4.87
CA LYS A 357 20.14 -26.84 5.60
C LYS A 357 19.48 -27.86 6.51
N GLU A 358 18.22 -27.58 6.96
CA GLU A 358 17.48 -28.46 7.87
C GLU A 358 16.68 -29.56 7.14
N CYS A 359 16.43 -29.38 5.84
CA CYS A 359 15.78 -30.37 4.95
C CYS A 359 16.80 -31.26 4.25
#